data_b8987c5e7331a8f7459ea367f4edfd64
#
_entry.id   b8987c5e7331a8f7459ea367f4edfd64
#
_cell.length_a   1.000
_cell.length_b   1.000
_cell.length_c   1.000
_cell.angle_alpha   90.00
_cell.angle_beta   90.00
_cell.angle_gamma   90.00
#
_symmetry.space_group_name_H-M   'P 1'
#
loop_
_entity.id
_entity.type
_entity.pdbx_description
1 polymer ?
#
loop_
_entity_poly.entity_id
_entity_poly.type
_entity_poly.pdbx_seq_one_letter_code
_entity_poly.pdbx_strand_id
1 'polypeptide(L)'
;MMQRQPSGPRKLSANFVLCGFLLFAAAPAYTLAEPAPAAVSAFDSYISTVEARLVHQHRSPNGFIASLAQSETRLRQGELIIEQITPSTNADLPGAMLYHWRGTAFAPGAKAADFERLMKNFDAYPQNYSPQILQSKILSQQGDHFQVLMRVRQKHVITVVMDTTYDVTFARLDALRGYSISRSTQISEIDSPGTRHEHALTSSEEHGFLWRLYTYWTYEERDGGLYMQIESVSLTRSIPTGLGWAIGPFVESVPRESLEFTLRSTCNALRR
;
A
#
# COMPACT_ATOMS: atom_id res chain seq x y z
N MET A 1 -37.42 -87.18 11.91
CA MET A 1 -37.76 -86.99 10.49
C MET A 1 -37.80 -85.49 10.25
N MET A 2 -36.75 -84.97 9.68
CA MET A 2 -36.49 -83.54 9.63
C MET A 2 -36.52 -83.10 8.14
N GLN A 3 -37.50 -82.33 7.76
CA GLN A 3 -37.62 -81.80 6.40
C GLN A 3 -36.92 -80.42 6.35
N ARG A 4 -35.98 -80.28 5.43
CA ARG A 4 -35.34 -79.02 5.07
C ARG A 4 -36.20 -78.31 4.02
N GLN A 5 -36.48 -77.03 4.28
CA GLN A 5 -37.04 -76.15 3.28
C GLN A 5 -35.88 -75.41 2.51
N PRO A 6 -36.04 -75.19 1.21
CA PRO A 6 -35.05 -74.45 0.42
C PRO A 6 -35.23 -72.93 0.52
N SER A 7 -34.14 -72.24 0.63
CA SER A 7 -34.02 -70.79 0.64
C SER A 7 -34.21 -70.22 -0.80
N GLY A 8 -35.16 -69.30 -1.01
CA GLY A 8 -35.36 -68.56 -2.24
C GLY A 8 -34.37 -67.33 -2.33
N PRO A 9 -34.11 -66.87 -3.55
CA PRO A 9 -33.12 -65.80 -3.78
C PRO A 9 -33.66 -64.42 -3.40
N ARG A 10 -32.84 -63.70 -2.64
CA ARG A 10 -33.06 -62.30 -2.34
C ARG A 10 -32.84 -61.44 -3.59
N LYS A 11 -33.85 -60.69 -4.02
CA LYS A 11 -33.78 -59.65 -5.03
C LYS A 11 -33.04 -58.45 -4.43
N LEU A 12 -31.85 -58.13 -4.96
CA LEU A 12 -31.19 -56.82 -4.74
C LEU A 12 -31.92 -55.77 -5.57
N SER A 13 -32.60 -54.87 -4.92
CA SER A 13 -33.09 -53.63 -5.53
C SER A 13 -31.93 -52.65 -5.62
N ALA A 14 -31.47 -52.41 -6.86
CA ALA A 14 -30.48 -51.35 -7.14
C ALA A 14 -31.19 -50.00 -7.09
N ASN A 15 -30.95 -49.23 -6.00
CA ASN A 15 -31.30 -47.83 -5.95
C ASN A 15 -30.27 -47.05 -6.77
N PHE A 16 -30.66 -46.64 -7.98
CA PHE A 16 -29.95 -45.64 -8.76
C PHE A 16 -30.13 -44.29 -8.09
N VAL A 17 -29.12 -43.86 -7.32
CA VAL A 17 -28.97 -42.45 -6.87
C VAL A 17 -28.46 -41.65 -8.05
N LEU A 18 -29.38 -40.94 -8.67
CA LEU A 18 -29.09 -39.97 -9.74
C LEU A 18 -28.42 -38.75 -9.07
N CYS A 19 -27.08 -38.76 -8.98
CA CYS A 19 -26.29 -37.57 -8.60
C CYS A 19 -26.40 -36.57 -9.75
N GLY A 20 -27.32 -35.62 -9.61
CA GLY A 20 -27.39 -34.46 -10.48
C GLY A 20 -26.14 -33.60 -10.26
N PHE A 21 -25.18 -33.68 -11.17
CA PHE A 21 -24.11 -32.70 -11.29
C PHE A 21 -24.74 -31.38 -11.73
N LEU A 22 -25.03 -30.50 -10.78
CA LEU A 22 -25.21 -29.08 -11.04
C LEU A 22 -23.87 -28.53 -11.49
N LEU A 23 -23.66 -28.50 -12.81
CA LEU A 23 -22.65 -27.67 -13.45
C LEU A 23 -22.99 -26.20 -13.13
N PHE A 24 -22.47 -25.68 -12.03
CA PHE A 24 -22.33 -24.26 -11.88
C PHE A 24 -21.35 -23.82 -12.99
N ALA A 25 -21.92 -23.34 -14.09
CA ALA A 25 -21.19 -22.51 -15.04
C ALA A 25 -20.79 -21.23 -14.26
N ALA A 26 -19.63 -21.28 -13.58
CA ALA A 26 -18.98 -20.09 -13.10
C ALA A 26 -18.68 -19.27 -14.37
N ALA A 27 -19.50 -18.26 -14.64
CA ALA A 27 -19.15 -17.24 -15.60
C ALA A 27 -17.76 -16.76 -15.19
N PRO A 28 -16.77 -16.69 -16.10
CA PRO A 28 -15.49 -16.13 -15.77
C PRO A 28 -15.78 -14.69 -15.30
N ALA A 29 -15.59 -14.43 -14.02
CA ALA A 29 -15.51 -13.06 -13.54
C ALA A 29 -14.32 -12.49 -14.31
N TYR A 30 -14.59 -11.62 -15.29
CA TYR A 30 -13.55 -10.87 -15.98
C TYR A 30 -12.81 -10.10 -14.91
N THR A 31 -11.68 -10.63 -14.51
CA THR A 31 -10.81 -9.99 -13.55
C THR A 31 -10.14 -8.87 -14.31
N LEU A 32 -10.58 -7.62 -14.07
CA LEU A 32 -9.88 -6.45 -14.58
C LEU A 32 -8.50 -6.44 -13.93
N ALA A 33 -7.49 -6.86 -14.67
CA ALA A 33 -6.09 -6.79 -14.25
C ALA A 33 -5.61 -5.33 -14.14
N GLU A 34 -6.27 -4.44 -14.89
CA GLU A 34 -6.04 -3.00 -14.88
C GLU A 34 -7.24 -2.25 -14.29
N PRO A 35 -7.02 -1.07 -13.67
CA PRO A 35 -8.11 -0.26 -13.17
C PRO A 35 -8.99 0.24 -14.33
N ALA A 36 -10.30 0.27 -14.11
CA ALA A 36 -11.22 0.87 -15.08
C ALA A 36 -10.85 2.34 -15.34
N PRO A 37 -10.99 2.86 -16.58
CA PRO A 37 -10.67 4.27 -16.88
C PRO A 37 -11.37 5.28 -15.96
N ALA A 38 -12.62 4.99 -15.55
CA ALA A 38 -13.35 5.80 -14.59
C ALA A 38 -12.69 5.83 -13.21
N ALA A 39 -12.13 4.70 -12.74
CA ALA A 39 -11.40 4.64 -11.47
C ALA A 39 -10.08 5.43 -11.53
N VAL A 40 -9.36 5.35 -12.66
CA VAL A 40 -8.15 6.16 -12.90
C VAL A 40 -8.50 7.66 -12.88
N SER A 41 -9.52 8.07 -13.63
CA SER A 41 -9.95 9.47 -13.68
C SER A 41 -10.38 10.02 -12.33
N ALA A 42 -11.09 9.20 -11.52
CA ALA A 42 -11.47 9.58 -10.17
C ALA A 42 -10.27 9.70 -9.24
N PHE A 43 -9.30 8.77 -9.36
CA PHE A 43 -8.03 8.85 -8.62
C PHE A 43 -7.27 10.14 -8.97
N ASP A 44 -7.10 10.46 -10.25
CA ASP A 44 -6.37 11.63 -10.70
C ASP A 44 -7.04 12.93 -10.24
N SER A 45 -8.38 12.98 -10.26
CA SER A 45 -9.15 14.10 -9.72
C SER A 45 -8.95 14.27 -8.22
N TYR A 46 -8.93 13.17 -7.49
CA TYR A 46 -8.65 13.16 -6.05
C TYR A 46 -7.22 13.63 -5.75
N ILE A 47 -6.22 13.12 -6.48
CA ILE A 47 -4.82 13.55 -6.38
C ILE A 47 -4.70 15.06 -6.62
N SER A 48 -5.36 15.60 -7.63
CA SER A 48 -5.35 17.06 -7.89
C SER A 48 -5.86 17.86 -6.68
N THR A 49 -6.89 17.37 -5.99
CA THR A 49 -7.40 18.00 -4.77
C THR A 49 -6.40 17.91 -3.61
N VAL A 50 -5.76 16.75 -3.43
CA VAL A 50 -4.73 16.53 -2.39
C VAL A 50 -3.55 17.47 -2.63
N GLU A 51 -3.04 17.54 -3.86
CA GLU A 51 -1.88 18.36 -4.20
C GLU A 51 -2.19 19.86 -4.08
N ALA A 52 -3.38 20.32 -4.49
CA ALA A 52 -3.81 21.70 -4.28
C ALA A 52 -3.84 22.07 -2.78
N ARG A 53 -4.34 21.17 -1.93
CA ARG A 53 -4.34 21.34 -0.48
C ARG A 53 -2.91 21.39 0.08
N LEU A 54 -2.01 20.51 -0.37
CA LEU A 54 -0.61 20.48 0.07
C LEU A 54 0.12 21.77 -0.32
N VAL A 55 -0.11 22.31 -1.53
CA VAL A 55 0.43 23.61 -1.93
C VAL A 55 -0.01 24.73 -0.97
N HIS A 56 -1.26 24.70 -0.54
CA HIS A 56 -1.79 25.65 0.45
C HIS A 56 -1.15 25.45 1.83
N GLN A 57 -1.02 24.19 2.25
CA GLN A 57 -0.40 23.81 3.52
C GLN A 57 1.06 24.26 3.59
N HIS A 58 1.85 24.07 2.53
CA HIS A 58 3.25 24.45 2.47
C HIS A 58 3.49 25.96 2.49
N ARG A 59 2.48 26.75 2.21
CA ARG A 59 2.51 28.24 2.32
C ARG A 59 2.08 28.75 3.70
N SER A 60 1.50 27.88 4.53
CA SER A 60 0.98 28.25 5.86
C SER A 60 2.09 28.28 6.89
N PRO A 61 2.33 29.40 7.59
CA PRO A 61 3.35 29.48 8.63
C PRO A 61 3.10 28.56 9.84
N ASN A 62 1.82 28.35 10.18
CA ASN A 62 1.39 27.60 11.38
C ASN A 62 0.73 26.25 11.03
N GLY A 63 0.55 25.95 9.77
CA GLY A 63 -0.12 24.73 9.29
C GLY A 63 0.76 23.86 8.43
N PHE A 64 2.08 24.06 8.45
CA PHE A 64 3.02 23.34 7.61
C PHE A 64 2.98 21.83 7.84
N ILE A 65 2.93 21.40 9.10
CA ILE A 65 2.59 20.03 9.50
C ILE A 65 1.11 20.04 9.89
N ALA A 66 0.29 19.31 9.16
CA ALA A 66 -1.16 19.27 9.40
C ALA A 66 -1.47 18.69 10.79
N SER A 67 -2.48 19.25 11.46
CA SER A 67 -2.97 18.80 12.79
C SER A 67 -1.89 18.76 13.90
N LEU A 68 -0.77 19.48 13.72
CA LEU A 68 0.34 19.42 14.66
C LEU A 68 -0.06 19.94 16.05
N ALA A 69 -0.75 21.08 16.12
CA ALA A 69 -1.12 21.71 17.41
C ALA A 69 -1.92 20.77 18.34
N GLN A 70 -2.75 19.89 17.77
CA GLN A 70 -3.56 18.94 18.53
C GLN A 70 -2.80 17.71 19.00
N SER A 71 -1.68 17.39 18.34
CA SER A 71 -0.94 16.14 18.53
C SER A 71 0.49 16.33 19.02
N GLU A 72 0.96 17.56 19.14
CA GLU A 72 2.37 17.88 19.44
C GLU A 72 2.88 17.19 20.71
N THR A 73 2.14 17.25 21.81
CA THR A 73 2.55 16.64 23.09
C THR A 73 2.75 15.12 22.94
N ARG A 74 1.83 14.43 22.25
CA ARG A 74 1.89 12.99 22.04
C ARG A 74 3.06 12.62 21.13
N LEU A 75 3.28 13.39 20.06
CA LEU A 75 4.41 13.20 19.14
C LEU A 75 5.75 13.34 19.85
N ARG A 76 5.90 14.36 20.72
CA ARG A 76 7.13 14.59 21.52
C ARG A 76 7.36 13.49 22.57
N GLN A 77 6.32 12.79 23.00
CA GLN A 77 6.40 11.59 23.83
C GLN A 77 6.77 10.31 23.04
N GLY A 78 6.98 10.44 21.71
CA GLY A 78 7.38 9.33 20.83
C GLY A 78 6.21 8.55 20.25
N GLU A 79 4.97 9.04 20.41
CA GLU A 79 3.80 8.42 19.78
C GLU A 79 3.78 8.74 18.28
N LEU A 80 3.34 7.77 17.47
CA LEU A 80 3.02 7.99 16.06
C LEU A 80 1.52 8.31 15.95
N ILE A 81 1.19 9.37 15.23
CA ILE A 81 -0.20 9.70 14.93
C ILE A 81 -0.49 9.23 13.52
N ILE A 82 -1.39 8.27 13.37
CA ILE A 82 -1.77 7.71 12.06
C ILE A 82 -3.28 7.85 11.89
N GLU A 83 -3.68 8.53 10.83
CA GLU A 83 -5.05 8.92 10.55
C GLU A 83 -5.46 8.44 9.15
N GLN A 84 -6.66 7.90 9.04
CA GLN A 84 -7.28 7.64 7.75
C GLN A 84 -7.98 8.92 7.28
N ILE A 85 -7.64 9.38 6.07
CA ILE A 85 -8.20 10.60 5.48
C ILE A 85 -9.14 10.27 4.31
N THR A 86 -9.23 8.99 3.95
CA THR A 86 -10.07 8.55 2.83
C THR A 86 -11.47 9.14 2.93
N PRO A 87 -11.97 9.81 1.88
CA PRO A 87 -13.32 10.33 1.89
C PRO A 87 -14.35 9.18 1.96
N SER A 88 -15.52 9.48 2.54
CA SER A 88 -16.64 8.54 2.66
C SER A 88 -17.21 8.07 1.30
N THR A 89 -16.78 8.67 0.19
CA THR A 89 -17.22 8.44 -1.19
C THR A 89 -16.46 7.33 -1.93
N ASN A 90 -15.74 6.45 -1.22
CA ASN A 90 -15.10 5.27 -1.84
C ASN A 90 -16.08 4.34 -2.58
N ALA A 91 -17.38 4.52 -2.37
CA ALA A 91 -18.43 3.73 -3.01
C ALA A 91 -18.54 3.91 -4.53
N ASP A 92 -17.92 4.95 -5.11
CA ASP A 92 -18.13 5.35 -6.50
C ASP A 92 -16.96 4.98 -7.45
N LEU A 93 -15.96 4.22 -6.96
CA LEU A 93 -14.85 3.77 -7.79
C LEU A 93 -15.13 2.39 -8.38
N PRO A 94 -15.49 2.26 -9.68
CA PRO A 94 -15.84 0.99 -10.29
C PRO A 94 -14.69 -0.03 -10.21
N GLY A 95 -14.88 -1.10 -9.44
CA GLY A 95 -13.89 -2.17 -9.31
C GLY A 95 -12.59 -1.80 -8.58
N ALA A 96 -12.54 -0.64 -7.93
CA ALA A 96 -11.35 -0.10 -7.27
C ALA A 96 -11.65 0.37 -5.84
N MET A 97 -10.60 0.51 -5.04
CA MET A 97 -10.62 1.14 -3.71
C MET A 97 -9.49 2.16 -3.63
N LEU A 98 -9.82 3.33 -3.11
CA LEU A 98 -8.88 4.41 -2.83
C LEU A 98 -8.64 4.47 -1.34
N TYR A 99 -7.39 4.47 -0.92
CA TYR A 99 -6.98 4.69 0.45
C TYR A 99 -6.14 5.95 0.54
N HIS A 100 -6.46 6.80 1.51
CA HIS A 100 -5.64 7.95 1.86
C HIS A 100 -5.38 7.93 3.36
N TRP A 101 -4.12 7.81 3.72
CA TRP A 101 -3.65 7.79 5.10
C TRP A 101 -2.60 8.86 5.32
N ARG A 102 -2.57 9.41 6.53
CA ARG A 102 -1.55 10.33 7.01
C ARG A 102 -0.89 9.76 8.24
N GLY A 103 0.42 9.83 8.29
CA GLY A 103 1.21 9.48 9.46
C GLY A 103 2.10 10.65 9.87
N THR A 104 2.21 10.94 11.16
CA THR A 104 3.06 11.99 11.71
C THR A 104 3.93 11.43 12.83
N ALA A 105 5.20 11.82 12.86
CA ALA A 105 6.18 11.44 13.86
C ALA A 105 7.05 12.64 14.27
N PHE A 106 7.66 12.55 15.45
CA PHE A 106 8.71 13.45 15.91
C PHE A 106 9.99 12.67 16.18
N ALA A 107 11.11 13.14 15.64
CA ALA A 107 12.43 12.59 15.88
C ALA A 107 13.27 13.59 16.71
N PRO A 108 13.44 13.35 18.01
CA PRO A 108 14.24 14.25 18.88
C PRO A 108 15.68 14.33 18.38
N GLY A 109 16.23 15.55 18.34
CA GLY A 109 17.60 15.83 17.93
C GLY A 109 17.89 15.75 16.43
N ALA A 110 16.98 15.19 15.63
CA ALA A 110 17.15 15.07 14.18
C ALA A 110 17.05 16.45 13.50
N LYS A 111 17.77 16.60 12.39
CA LYS A 111 17.82 17.82 11.59
C LYS A 111 17.12 17.62 10.24
N ALA A 112 16.60 18.71 9.67
CA ALA A 112 16.04 18.72 8.34
C ALA A 112 17.04 18.21 7.28
N ALA A 113 18.30 18.59 7.39
CA ALA A 113 19.37 18.15 6.48
C ALA A 113 19.66 16.65 6.59
N ASP A 114 19.55 16.05 7.79
CA ASP A 114 19.75 14.62 8.00
C ASP A 114 18.61 13.81 7.38
N PHE A 115 17.38 14.28 7.54
CA PHE A 115 16.21 13.68 6.91
C PHE A 115 16.30 13.72 5.38
N GLU A 116 16.63 14.88 4.80
CA GLU A 116 16.77 15.02 3.36
C GLU A 116 17.86 14.10 2.81
N ARG A 117 19.02 14.01 3.49
CA ARG A 117 20.10 13.08 3.13
C ARG A 117 19.64 11.63 3.21
N LEU A 118 18.91 11.24 4.26
CA LEU A 118 18.35 9.91 4.42
C LEU A 118 17.37 9.58 3.28
N MET A 119 16.47 10.50 2.98
CA MET A 119 15.43 10.28 1.96
C MET A 119 15.99 10.25 0.53
N LYS A 120 17.08 10.96 0.24
CA LYS A 120 17.75 10.92 -1.08
C LYS A 120 18.72 9.75 -1.23
N ASN A 121 19.08 9.06 -0.15
CA ASN A 121 19.97 7.89 -0.19
C ASN A 121 19.18 6.60 -0.45
N PHE A 122 18.65 6.47 -1.67
CA PHE A 122 17.85 5.33 -2.08
C PHE A 122 18.60 4.00 -1.98
N ASP A 123 19.91 3.98 -2.19
CA ASP A 123 20.73 2.77 -2.12
C ASP A 123 20.76 2.17 -0.70
N ALA A 124 20.53 2.98 0.33
CA ALA A 124 20.45 2.54 1.72
C ALA A 124 19.05 2.09 2.15
N TYR A 125 18.03 2.21 1.28
CA TYR A 125 16.65 1.84 1.64
C TYR A 125 16.50 0.37 2.04
N PRO A 126 17.14 -0.63 1.39
CA PRO A 126 17.08 -2.01 1.85
C PRO A 126 17.60 -2.23 3.28
N GLN A 127 18.53 -1.38 3.74
CA GLN A 127 19.04 -1.44 5.11
C GLN A 127 18.14 -0.71 6.10
N ASN A 128 17.64 0.47 5.71
CA ASN A 128 16.85 1.33 6.58
C ASN A 128 15.40 0.85 6.72
N TYR A 129 14.84 0.25 5.68
CA TYR A 129 13.45 -0.19 5.58
C TYR A 129 13.31 -1.71 5.42
N SER A 130 14.30 -2.50 5.94
CA SER A 130 14.17 -3.95 6.03
C SER A 130 13.06 -4.30 7.03
N PRO A 131 12.24 -5.32 6.77
CA PRO A 131 12.26 -6.26 5.65
C PRO A 131 11.33 -5.87 4.49
N GLN A 132 10.75 -4.66 4.46
CA GLN A 132 9.77 -4.29 3.43
C GLN A 132 10.43 -3.88 2.11
N ILE A 133 11.55 -3.16 2.13
CA ILE A 133 12.29 -2.84 0.92
C ILE A 133 13.40 -3.88 0.72
N LEU A 134 13.28 -4.67 -0.35
CA LEU A 134 14.24 -5.72 -0.68
C LEU A 134 15.39 -5.20 -1.55
N GLN A 135 15.07 -4.28 -2.47
CA GLN A 135 16.00 -3.64 -3.39
C GLN A 135 15.55 -2.22 -3.65
N SER A 136 16.51 -1.34 -3.90
CA SER A 136 16.26 0.02 -4.35
C SER A 136 17.39 0.45 -5.26
N LYS A 137 17.08 1.14 -6.37
CA LYS A 137 18.06 1.56 -7.37
C LYS A 137 17.60 2.87 -8.01
N ILE A 138 18.51 3.84 -8.07
CA ILE A 138 18.31 5.05 -8.85
C ILE A 138 18.47 4.67 -10.33
N LEU A 139 17.44 4.94 -11.13
CA LEU A 139 17.45 4.76 -12.60
C LEU A 139 17.95 6.02 -13.28
N SER A 140 17.54 7.19 -12.81
CA SER A 140 18.03 8.48 -13.29
C SER A 140 17.92 9.54 -12.18
N GLN A 141 18.75 10.58 -12.28
CA GLN A 141 18.74 11.73 -11.40
C GLN A 141 19.03 13.02 -12.17
N GLN A 142 18.21 14.04 -11.95
CA GLN A 142 18.41 15.40 -12.44
C GLN A 142 18.15 16.39 -11.31
N GLY A 143 19.22 16.89 -10.66
CA GLY A 143 19.08 17.72 -9.47
C GLY A 143 18.34 16.99 -8.33
N ASP A 144 17.21 17.55 -7.93
CA ASP A 144 16.33 17.01 -6.89
C ASP A 144 15.18 16.14 -7.44
N HIS A 145 15.25 15.77 -8.70
CA HIS A 145 14.32 14.84 -9.34
C HIS A 145 15.02 13.49 -9.59
N PHE A 146 14.36 12.39 -9.17
CA PHE A 146 14.86 11.03 -9.25
C PHE A 146 13.83 10.11 -9.89
N GLN A 147 14.29 9.19 -10.72
CA GLN A 147 13.55 7.97 -11.04
C GLN A 147 14.15 6.81 -10.26
N VAL A 148 13.33 6.09 -9.52
CA VAL A 148 13.80 5.03 -8.61
C VAL A 148 13.00 3.76 -8.82
N LEU A 149 13.69 2.64 -8.98
CA LEU A 149 13.09 1.31 -8.90
C LEU A 149 13.22 0.80 -7.47
N MET A 150 12.12 0.33 -6.89
CA MET A 150 12.10 -0.34 -5.60
C MET A 150 11.40 -1.69 -5.72
N ARG A 151 12.02 -2.73 -5.14
CA ARG A 151 11.36 -4.00 -4.88
C ARG A 151 10.81 -4.00 -3.47
N VAL A 152 9.51 -4.05 -3.37
CA VAL A 152 8.78 -3.97 -2.10
C VAL A 152 8.17 -5.32 -1.77
N ARG A 153 8.31 -5.76 -0.52
CA ARG A 153 7.65 -6.93 0.03
C ARG A 153 6.65 -6.52 1.08
N GLN A 154 5.41 -6.84 0.84
CA GLN A 154 4.33 -6.70 1.81
C GLN A 154 3.95 -8.08 2.33
N LYS A 155 4.09 -8.27 3.64
CA LYS A 155 3.73 -9.53 4.31
C LYS A 155 2.59 -9.26 5.28
N HIS A 156 1.45 -9.88 4.99
CA HIS A 156 0.31 -9.88 5.88
C HIS A 156 -0.26 -11.32 5.98
N VAL A 157 -1.49 -11.58 5.54
CA VAL A 157 -2.04 -12.94 5.39
C VAL A 157 -1.31 -13.69 4.28
N ILE A 158 -1.02 -12.99 3.20
CA ILE A 158 -0.17 -13.46 2.10
C ILE A 158 1.07 -12.58 1.99
N THR A 159 2.08 -13.07 1.29
CA THR A 159 3.24 -12.26 0.94
C THR A 159 3.14 -11.85 -0.51
N VAL A 160 3.17 -10.54 -0.76
CA VAL A 160 3.19 -9.95 -2.10
C VAL A 160 4.53 -9.26 -2.29
N VAL A 161 5.17 -9.49 -3.44
CA VAL A 161 6.38 -8.79 -3.86
C VAL A 161 6.06 -8.02 -5.13
N MET A 162 6.45 -6.77 -5.17
CA MET A 162 6.19 -5.88 -6.30
C MET A 162 7.45 -5.10 -6.66
N ASP A 163 7.71 -4.93 -7.94
CA ASP A 163 8.65 -3.96 -8.47
C ASP A 163 7.88 -2.69 -8.80
N THR A 164 8.31 -1.57 -8.22
CA THR A 164 7.65 -0.28 -8.40
C THR A 164 8.66 0.77 -8.82
N THR A 165 8.38 1.43 -9.94
CA THR A 165 9.14 2.60 -10.39
C THR A 165 8.43 3.86 -9.93
N TYR A 166 9.20 4.80 -9.37
CA TYR A 166 8.72 6.07 -8.87
C TYR A 166 9.42 7.23 -9.54
N ASP A 167 8.65 8.28 -9.82
CA ASP A 167 9.17 9.64 -10.00
C ASP A 167 9.12 10.34 -8.64
N VAL A 168 10.29 10.80 -8.17
CA VAL A 168 10.44 11.45 -6.87
C VAL A 168 11.04 12.83 -7.06
N THR A 169 10.39 13.86 -6.49
CA THR A 169 10.89 15.22 -6.49
C THR A 169 11.02 15.73 -5.06
N PHE A 170 12.16 16.32 -4.73
CA PHE A 170 12.39 17.00 -3.46
C PHE A 170 12.34 18.51 -3.65
N ALA A 171 11.78 19.21 -2.67
CA ALA A 171 11.76 20.67 -2.63
C ALA A 171 12.12 21.16 -1.23
N ARG A 172 13.17 21.95 -1.15
CA ARG A 172 13.56 22.65 0.06
C ARG A 172 12.96 24.04 0.04
N LEU A 173 12.22 24.40 1.07
CA LEU A 173 11.62 25.74 1.21
C LEU A 173 12.58 26.71 1.92
N ASP A 174 13.26 26.21 2.94
CA ASP A 174 14.31 26.92 3.68
C ASP A 174 15.25 25.92 4.36
N ALA A 175 16.10 26.37 5.27
CA ALA A 175 17.06 25.52 5.97
C ALA A 175 16.41 24.47 6.89
N LEU A 176 15.16 24.70 7.33
CA LEU A 176 14.46 23.91 8.35
C LEU A 176 13.28 23.14 7.78
N ARG A 177 12.77 23.49 6.58
CA ARG A 177 11.54 22.96 6.02
C ARG A 177 11.70 22.53 4.58
N GLY A 178 11.02 21.44 4.26
CA GLY A 178 10.92 20.95 2.90
C GLY A 178 9.87 19.87 2.77
N TYR A 179 9.74 19.36 1.54
CA TYR A 179 8.81 18.27 1.22
C TYR A 179 9.35 17.43 0.07
N SER A 180 8.77 16.25 -0.11
CA SER A 180 8.97 15.47 -1.32
C SER A 180 7.64 14.90 -1.82
N ILE A 181 7.59 14.69 -3.13
CA ILE A 181 6.47 14.08 -3.84
C ILE A 181 7.01 12.85 -4.56
N SER A 182 6.41 11.71 -4.32
CA SER A 182 6.74 10.45 -5.00
C SER A 182 5.48 9.90 -5.67
N ARG A 183 5.55 9.63 -6.96
CA ARG A 183 4.44 9.07 -7.73
C ARG A 183 4.89 7.78 -8.41
N SER A 184 4.16 6.69 -8.19
CA SER A 184 4.43 5.46 -8.95
C SER A 184 4.11 5.68 -10.43
N THR A 185 5.05 5.29 -11.29
CA THR A 185 4.89 5.31 -12.75
C THR A 185 4.61 3.92 -13.30
N GLN A 186 5.13 2.90 -12.62
CA GLN A 186 4.89 1.50 -12.95
C GLN A 186 4.88 0.68 -11.66
N ILE A 187 3.97 -0.27 -11.55
CA ILE A 187 3.93 -1.29 -10.51
C ILE A 187 3.71 -2.62 -11.20
N SER A 188 4.51 -3.63 -10.85
CA SER A 188 4.39 -5.00 -11.37
C SER A 188 4.50 -5.99 -10.23
N GLU A 189 3.55 -6.91 -10.15
CA GLU A 189 3.58 -8.01 -9.19
C GLU A 189 4.61 -9.05 -9.63
N ILE A 190 5.34 -9.63 -8.68
CA ILE A 190 6.39 -10.61 -8.95
C ILE A 190 5.90 -11.99 -8.53
N ASP A 191 5.85 -12.92 -9.49
CA ASP A 191 5.60 -14.32 -9.20
C ASP A 191 6.88 -15.04 -8.76
N SER A 192 6.72 -16.02 -7.87
CA SER A 192 7.77 -16.90 -7.38
C SER A 192 9.05 -16.18 -6.92
N PRO A 193 8.94 -15.07 -6.12
CA PRO A 193 10.08 -14.22 -5.79
C PRO A 193 11.19 -14.97 -5.07
N GLY A 194 12.45 -14.70 -5.48
CA GLY A 194 13.65 -15.35 -4.94
C GLY A 194 13.91 -16.75 -5.46
N THR A 195 13.15 -17.24 -6.42
CA THR A 195 13.35 -18.54 -7.05
C THR A 195 13.90 -18.41 -8.48
N ARG A 196 14.31 -19.54 -9.08
CA ARG A 196 14.72 -19.56 -10.50
C ARG A 196 13.57 -19.31 -11.48
N HIS A 197 12.33 -19.30 -11.01
CA HIS A 197 11.13 -19.06 -11.81
C HIS A 197 10.57 -17.65 -11.59
N GLU A 198 11.31 -16.80 -10.85
CA GLU A 198 10.91 -15.42 -10.60
C GLU A 198 10.70 -14.66 -11.91
N HIS A 199 9.55 -14.03 -12.06
CA HIS A 199 9.25 -13.14 -13.18
C HIS A 199 8.17 -12.12 -12.79
N ALA A 200 8.14 -10.98 -13.46
CA ALA A 200 7.04 -10.04 -13.35
C ALA A 200 5.79 -10.62 -14.04
N LEU A 201 4.65 -10.53 -13.38
CA LEU A 201 3.37 -10.89 -13.98
C LEU A 201 3.04 -9.93 -15.12
N THR A 202 2.38 -10.45 -16.15
CA THR A 202 1.78 -9.61 -17.19
C THR A 202 0.56 -8.90 -16.64
N SER A 203 0.14 -7.78 -17.27
CA SER A 203 -1.04 -7.02 -16.83
C SER A 203 -2.30 -7.88 -16.71
N SER A 204 -2.42 -8.96 -17.50
CA SER A 204 -3.57 -9.88 -17.44
C SER A 204 -3.50 -10.90 -16.30
N GLU A 205 -2.34 -11.11 -15.71
CA GLU A 205 -2.08 -12.06 -14.62
C GLU A 205 -2.07 -11.39 -13.26
N GLU A 206 -1.86 -10.06 -13.21
CA GLU A 206 -1.82 -9.30 -11.96
C GLU A 206 -3.13 -9.38 -11.17
N HIS A 207 -3.02 -9.42 -9.85
CA HIS A 207 -4.16 -9.51 -8.94
C HIS A 207 -4.76 -8.14 -8.61
N GLY A 208 -4.01 -7.05 -8.90
CA GLY A 208 -4.42 -5.68 -8.59
C GLY A 208 -4.26 -5.32 -7.13
N PHE A 209 -3.28 -5.91 -6.45
CA PHE A 209 -2.98 -5.57 -5.06
C PHE A 209 -2.62 -4.10 -4.90
N LEU A 210 -1.98 -3.51 -5.91
CA LEU A 210 -1.65 -2.09 -5.94
C LEU A 210 -1.50 -1.62 -7.38
N TRP A 211 -2.31 -0.64 -7.79
CA TRP A 211 -2.23 -0.04 -9.13
C TRP A 211 -1.52 1.31 -9.16
N ARG A 212 -1.71 2.10 -8.08
CA ARG A 212 -1.07 3.42 -7.93
C ARG A 212 -0.70 3.62 -6.46
N LEU A 213 0.43 4.27 -6.23
CA LEU A 213 0.87 4.70 -4.89
C LEU A 213 1.58 6.04 -5.01
N TYR A 214 0.97 7.07 -4.43
CA TYR A 214 1.58 8.40 -4.34
C TYR A 214 1.83 8.73 -2.88
N THR A 215 3.02 9.24 -2.58
CA THR A 215 3.41 9.62 -1.23
C THR A 215 3.95 11.04 -1.20
N TYR A 216 3.61 11.74 -0.15
CA TYR A 216 3.96 13.13 0.08
C TYR A 216 4.58 13.26 1.46
N TRP A 217 5.86 13.56 1.53
CA TRP A 217 6.52 13.88 2.77
C TRP A 217 6.55 15.39 2.98
N THR A 218 6.30 15.81 4.22
CA THR A 218 6.50 17.17 4.70
C THR A 218 7.29 17.11 5.98
N TYR A 219 8.32 17.92 6.13
CA TYR A 219 9.18 17.90 7.31
C TYR A 219 9.55 19.31 7.76
N GLU A 220 9.61 19.50 9.09
CA GLU A 220 9.93 20.77 9.74
C GLU A 220 10.81 20.53 10.96
N GLU A 221 12.01 21.14 10.96
CA GLU A 221 12.91 21.17 12.10
C GLU A 221 12.52 22.30 13.04
N ARG A 222 12.09 21.94 14.25
CA ARG A 222 11.78 22.89 15.32
C ARG A 222 11.75 22.16 16.67
N ASP A 223 11.74 22.90 17.77
CA ASP A 223 11.59 22.40 19.14
C ASP A 223 12.61 21.32 19.54
N GLY A 224 13.83 21.43 19.00
CA GLY A 224 14.92 20.51 19.32
C GLY A 224 14.82 19.14 18.61
N GLY A 225 14.11 19.06 17.49
CA GLY A 225 13.98 17.85 16.68
C GLY A 225 13.31 18.10 15.35
N LEU A 226 12.87 17.04 14.74
CA LEU A 226 12.24 17.06 13.41
C LEU A 226 10.82 16.48 13.48
N TYR A 227 9.84 17.26 13.11
CA TYR A 227 8.50 16.78 12.78
C TYR A 227 8.48 16.29 11.35
N MET A 228 7.95 15.08 11.14
CA MET A 228 7.82 14.46 9.84
C MET A 228 6.39 14.00 9.64
N GLN A 229 5.83 14.31 8.51
CA GLN A 229 4.48 13.87 8.11
C GLN A 229 4.55 13.23 6.74
N ILE A 230 3.94 12.07 6.60
CA ILE A 230 3.77 11.37 5.32
C ILE A 230 2.29 11.22 5.02
N GLU A 231 1.87 11.57 3.82
CA GLU A 231 0.58 11.16 3.28
C GLU A 231 0.79 10.12 2.19
N SER A 232 -0.06 9.11 2.19
CA SER A 232 -0.03 8.01 1.24
C SER A 232 -1.40 7.85 0.61
N VAL A 233 -1.48 7.98 -0.71
CA VAL A 233 -2.70 7.78 -1.49
C VAL A 233 -2.47 6.60 -2.42
N SER A 234 -3.30 5.57 -2.31
CA SER A 234 -3.20 4.37 -3.12
C SER A 234 -4.50 4.02 -3.81
N LEU A 235 -4.39 3.41 -4.98
CA LEU A 235 -5.47 2.80 -5.73
C LEU A 235 -5.20 1.30 -5.84
N THR A 236 -6.15 0.49 -5.40
CA THR A 236 -6.10 -0.97 -5.41
C THR A 236 -7.36 -1.53 -6.03
N ARG A 237 -7.36 -2.81 -6.34
CA ARG A 237 -8.56 -3.52 -6.74
C ARG A 237 -9.55 -3.60 -5.57
N SER A 238 -10.84 -3.51 -5.87
CA SER A 238 -11.89 -3.75 -4.88
C SER A 238 -11.92 -5.23 -4.47
N ILE A 239 -12.29 -5.47 -3.21
CA ILE A 239 -12.51 -6.82 -2.71
C ILE A 239 -13.74 -7.41 -3.42
N PRO A 240 -13.66 -8.62 -4.02
CA PRO A 240 -14.81 -9.25 -4.66
C PRO A 240 -16.01 -9.36 -3.72
N THR A 241 -17.19 -9.12 -4.27
CA THR A 241 -18.45 -9.23 -3.53
C THR A 241 -18.57 -10.60 -2.85
N GLY A 242 -18.89 -10.61 -1.56
CA GLY A 242 -19.00 -11.84 -0.76
C GLY A 242 -17.75 -12.26 0.00
N LEU A 243 -16.57 -11.71 -0.30
CA LEU A 243 -15.33 -11.98 0.44
C LEU A 243 -14.94 -10.85 1.42
N GLY A 244 -15.63 -9.71 1.38
CA GLY A 244 -15.30 -8.53 2.19
C GLY A 244 -15.26 -8.80 3.69
N TRP A 245 -16.17 -9.64 4.21
CA TRP A 245 -16.19 -10.00 5.63
C TRP A 245 -14.95 -10.79 6.08
N ALA A 246 -14.36 -11.59 5.17
CA ALA A 246 -13.22 -12.47 5.49
C ALA A 246 -11.87 -11.76 5.33
N ILE A 247 -11.71 -10.92 4.30
CA ILE A 247 -10.42 -10.32 3.94
C ILE A 247 -10.41 -8.79 4.09
N GLY A 248 -11.58 -8.14 4.16
CA GLY A 248 -11.71 -6.68 4.28
C GLY A 248 -10.87 -6.10 5.42
N PRO A 249 -11.02 -6.56 6.68
CA PRO A 249 -10.26 -6.04 7.80
C PRO A 249 -8.74 -6.11 7.61
N PHE A 250 -8.26 -7.14 6.89
CA PHE A 250 -6.84 -7.31 6.62
C PHE A 250 -6.35 -6.34 5.54
N VAL A 251 -7.10 -6.17 4.47
CA VAL A 251 -6.73 -5.25 3.37
C VAL A 251 -6.77 -3.80 3.85
N GLU A 252 -7.70 -3.44 4.72
CA GLU A 252 -7.81 -2.10 5.30
C GLU A 252 -6.66 -1.77 6.27
N SER A 253 -6.10 -2.78 6.97
CA SER A 253 -4.99 -2.55 7.91
C SER A 253 -3.64 -2.33 7.23
N VAL A 254 -3.43 -2.90 6.04
CA VAL A 254 -2.14 -2.86 5.33
C VAL A 254 -1.60 -1.44 5.11
N PRO A 255 -2.37 -0.45 4.63
CA PRO A 255 -1.86 0.90 4.45
C PRO A 255 -1.42 1.56 5.76
N ARG A 256 -2.18 1.34 6.85
CA ARG A 256 -1.86 1.84 8.18
C ARG A 256 -0.56 1.25 8.71
N GLU A 257 -0.43 -0.08 8.65
CA GLU A 257 0.77 -0.80 9.12
C GLU A 257 2.01 -0.43 8.32
N SER A 258 1.86 -0.23 7.01
CA SER A 258 2.94 0.21 6.13
C SER A 258 3.43 1.61 6.50
N LEU A 259 2.52 2.55 6.80
CA LEU A 259 2.89 3.89 7.28
C LEU A 259 3.57 3.85 8.65
N GLU A 260 3.04 3.06 9.57
CA GLU A 260 3.64 2.89 10.90
C GLU A 260 5.06 2.36 10.79
N PHE A 261 5.26 1.32 10.00
CA PHE A 261 6.58 0.75 9.72
C PHE A 261 7.53 1.80 9.12
N THR A 262 7.07 2.54 8.10
CA THR A 262 7.88 3.56 7.42
C THR A 262 8.32 4.66 8.38
N LEU A 263 7.41 5.20 9.19
CA LEU A 263 7.74 6.23 10.17
C LEU A 263 8.69 5.73 11.25
N ARG A 264 8.48 4.52 11.80
CA ARG A 264 9.38 3.93 12.80
C ARG A 264 10.77 3.71 12.23
N SER A 265 10.86 3.17 11.02
CA SER A 265 12.13 2.92 10.33
C SER A 265 12.88 4.23 10.06
N THR A 266 12.18 5.27 9.61
CA THR A 266 12.76 6.62 9.41
C THR A 266 13.26 7.22 10.71
N CYS A 267 12.47 7.19 11.78
CA CYS A 267 12.91 7.65 13.10
C CYS A 267 14.15 6.89 13.60
N ASN A 268 14.21 5.58 13.38
CA ASN A 268 15.35 4.77 13.79
C ASN A 268 16.60 5.07 12.96
N ALA A 269 16.47 5.33 11.67
CA ALA A 269 17.58 5.69 10.79
C ALA A 269 18.16 7.08 11.13
N LEU A 270 17.32 8.03 11.56
CA LEU A 270 17.74 9.37 11.98
C LEU A 270 18.44 9.41 13.34
N ARG A 271 18.34 8.35 14.15
CA ARG A 271 19.01 8.24 15.46
C ARG A 271 20.41 7.64 15.37
N ARG A 272 20.80 7.10 14.21
CA ARG A 272 22.12 6.50 13.93
C ARG A 272 23.11 7.56 13.46
#